data_58f6ffb32f6d083bf98cd686e89535b4
#
_entry.id   58f6ffb32f6d083bf98cd686e89535b4
#
_cell.length_a   1.000
_cell.length_b   1.000
_cell.length_c   1.000
_cell.angle_alpha   90.00
_cell.angle_beta   90.00
_cell.angle_gamma   90.00
#
_symmetry.space_group_name_H-M   'P 1'
#
loop_
_entity.id
_entity.type
_entity.pdbx_description
1 polymer ?
#
loop_
_entity_poly.entity_id
_entity_poly.type
_entity_poly.pdbx_seq_one_letter_code
_entity_poly.pdbx_strand_id
1 'polypeptide(L)'
;MLLATSASGETVDVAPLFSAYAYSGSGDTTRYRNSIDFVNNEGLMWIKSTSHDNQRHTLCDTQRGIFQRISTDQTGPDTYDSTAAVAGFKVDGFVVKNSTETNASGYNYVAYSFIENEKFFDIVQWNGNNTNNRAISHSLGAIPEFIITKR
;
A
#
# COMPACT_ATOMS: atom_id res chain seq x y z
N MET A 1 13.41 -10.03 4.77
CA MET A 1 12.54 -10.97 5.50
C MET A 1 12.34 -10.38 6.88
N LEU A 2 11.21 -9.77 7.10
CA LEU A 2 10.83 -9.23 8.43
C LEU A 2 10.06 -10.34 9.15
N LEU A 3 10.64 -10.90 10.19
CA LEU A 3 9.95 -11.76 11.16
C LEU A 3 9.46 -10.85 12.28
N ALA A 4 8.16 -10.64 12.36
CA ALA A 4 7.56 -10.11 13.57
C ALA A 4 7.40 -11.27 14.56
N THR A 5 8.21 -11.31 15.59
CA THR A 5 7.99 -12.21 16.72
C THR A 5 7.11 -11.53 17.76
N SER A 6 5.93 -12.08 18.05
CA SER A 6 5.13 -11.63 19.18
C SER A 6 5.75 -12.12 20.50
N ALA A 7 5.54 -11.37 21.57
CA ALA A 7 5.96 -11.74 22.92
C ALA A 7 5.34 -13.06 23.44
N SER A 8 4.39 -13.64 22.73
CA SER A 8 3.71 -14.91 23.04
C SER A 8 4.27 -16.11 22.28
N GLY A 9 5.31 -15.93 21.45
CA GLY A 9 5.89 -17.03 20.64
C GLY A 9 5.06 -17.47 19.42
N GLU A 10 3.91 -16.85 19.16
CA GLU A 10 3.14 -17.09 17.93
C GLU A 10 3.84 -16.42 16.75
N THR A 11 4.09 -17.20 15.71
CA THR A 11 4.63 -16.70 14.44
C THR A 11 3.49 -16.30 13.52
N VAL A 12 3.56 -15.11 12.94
CA VAL A 12 2.65 -14.70 11.85
C VAL A 12 3.21 -15.24 10.54
N ASP A 13 2.39 -15.99 9.79
CA ASP A 13 2.74 -16.33 8.40
C ASP A 13 2.57 -15.09 7.53
N VAL A 14 3.68 -14.50 7.11
CA VAL A 14 3.71 -13.27 6.32
C VAL A 14 3.58 -13.51 4.82
N ALA A 15 3.65 -14.74 4.34
CA ALA A 15 3.59 -15.05 2.90
C ALA A 15 2.29 -14.58 2.23
N PRO A 16 1.09 -14.77 2.80
CA PRO A 16 -0.15 -14.23 2.24
C PRO A 16 -0.37 -12.74 2.55
N LEU A 17 0.43 -12.14 3.45
CA LEU A 17 0.21 -10.80 3.98
C LEU A 17 1.12 -9.74 3.37
N PHE A 18 2.25 -10.15 2.79
CA PHE A 18 3.25 -9.23 2.25
C PHE A 18 3.85 -9.72 0.97
N SER A 19 4.04 -8.79 0.02
CA SER A 19 4.79 -9.04 -1.20
C SER A 19 5.62 -7.80 -1.58
N ALA A 20 6.85 -8.03 -2.02
CA ALA A 20 7.68 -7.05 -2.71
C ALA A 20 7.88 -7.54 -4.15
N TYR A 21 7.14 -6.98 -5.08
CA TYR A 21 7.06 -7.43 -6.47
C TYR A 21 7.70 -6.42 -7.41
N ALA A 22 8.80 -6.80 -8.06
CA ALA A 22 9.46 -5.97 -9.07
C ALA A 22 8.90 -6.28 -10.46
N TYR A 23 8.67 -5.24 -11.27
CA TYR A 23 8.17 -5.38 -12.64
C TYR A 23 8.66 -4.27 -13.56
N SER A 24 8.68 -4.54 -14.86
CA SER A 24 8.88 -3.52 -15.91
C SER A 24 7.54 -3.01 -16.40
N GLY A 25 7.43 -1.69 -16.53
CA GLY A 25 6.22 -1.05 -17.03
C GLY A 25 5.92 -1.40 -18.48
N SER A 26 4.68 -1.70 -18.77
CA SER A 26 4.21 -2.08 -20.09
C SER A 26 3.76 -0.91 -20.96
N GLY A 27 3.44 0.23 -20.35
CA GLY A 27 2.80 1.37 -21.04
C GLY A 27 1.30 1.20 -21.28
N ASP A 28 0.70 0.09 -20.86
CA ASP A 28 -0.71 -0.24 -21.06
C ASP A 28 -1.42 -0.55 -19.75
N THR A 29 -2.73 -0.78 -19.80
CA THR A 29 -3.46 -1.32 -18.65
C THR A 29 -3.08 -2.77 -18.43
N THR A 30 -2.36 -3.06 -17.36
CA THR A 30 -1.76 -4.38 -17.12
C THR A 30 -2.11 -4.91 -15.74
N ARG A 31 -2.41 -6.20 -15.66
CA ARG A 31 -2.55 -6.95 -14.41
C ARG A 31 -1.22 -7.60 -14.05
N TYR A 32 -0.74 -7.29 -12.87
CA TYR A 32 0.40 -7.97 -12.25
C TYR A 32 -0.07 -8.92 -11.14
N ARG A 33 0.51 -10.11 -11.10
CA ARG A 33 0.20 -11.15 -10.13
C ARG A 33 1.33 -11.27 -9.13
N ASN A 34 1.06 -10.96 -7.88
CA ASN A 34 2.03 -11.01 -6.78
C ASN A 34 1.56 -11.89 -5.62
N SER A 35 0.52 -12.70 -5.86
CA SER A 35 -0.08 -13.65 -4.91
C SER A 35 -0.76 -13.01 -3.69
N ILE A 36 -1.07 -11.71 -3.73
CA ILE A 36 -1.77 -11.01 -2.67
C ILE A 36 -3.24 -10.84 -3.03
N ASP A 37 -4.12 -11.25 -2.13
CA ASP A 37 -5.57 -11.13 -2.28
C ASP A 37 -6.10 -9.85 -1.65
N PHE A 38 -6.28 -8.82 -2.47
CA PHE A 38 -6.88 -7.54 -2.07
C PHE A 38 -8.40 -7.49 -2.21
N VAL A 39 -9.03 -8.55 -2.72
CA VAL A 39 -10.50 -8.59 -2.92
C VAL A 39 -11.19 -9.07 -1.65
N ASN A 40 -10.63 -10.10 -1.01
CA ASN A 40 -11.19 -10.68 0.20
C ASN A 40 -10.55 -10.14 1.48
N ASN A 41 -9.52 -9.28 1.37
CA ASN A 41 -8.81 -8.72 2.50
C ASN A 41 -8.57 -7.22 2.31
N GLU A 42 -8.57 -6.48 3.38
CA GLU A 42 -8.14 -5.09 3.37
C GLU A 42 -6.61 -5.00 3.32
N GLY A 43 -6.11 -3.98 2.63
CA GLY A 43 -4.66 -3.84 2.48
C GLY A 43 -4.22 -2.59 1.74
N LEU A 44 -2.91 -2.36 1.77
CA LEU A 44 -2.21 -1.25 1.15
C LEU A 44 -1.31 -1.75 0.02
N MET A 45 -1.31 -1.03 -1.09
CA MET A 45 -0.33 -1.13 -2.14
C MET A 45 0.49 0.16 -2.24
N TRP A 46 1.80 0.02 -2.23
CA TRP A 46 2.77 1.10 -2.37
C TRP A 46 3.66 0.83 -3.58
N ILE A 47 3.56 1.65 -4.62
CA ILE A 47 4.36 1.53 -5.85
C ILE A 47 5.39 2.66 -5.91
N LYS A 48 6.60 2.31 -6.36
CA LYS A 48 7.68 3.26 -6.62
C LYS A 48 8.47 2.87 -7.87
N SER A 49 8.73 3.85 -8.74
CA SER A 49 9.72 3.69 -9.82
C SER A 49 11.12 3.51 -9.23
N THR A 50 11.86 2.51 -9.74
CA THR A 50 13.24 2.21 -9.34
C THR A 50 14.28 2.65 -10.36
N SER A 51 13.85 3.08 -11.55
CA SER A 51 14.75 3.43 -12.65
C SER A 51 14.69 4.89 -13.08
N HIS A 52 13.73 5.66 -12.57
CA HIS A 52 13.56 7.07 -12.94
C HIS A 52 13.37 7.93 -11.71
N ASP A 53 14.13 9.02 -11.68
CA ASP A 53 14.03 10.05 -10.65
C ASP A 53 12.73 10.84 -10.78
N ASN A 54 12.37 11.56 -9.72
CA ASN A 54 11.21 12.46 -9.68
C ASN A 54 9.83 11.80 -9.88
N GLN A 55 9.74 10.46 -9.93
CA GLN A 55 8.45 9.79 -9.91
C GLN A 55 7.97 9.65 -8.47
N ARG A 56 6.72 10.09 -8.23
CA ARG A 56 6.12 10.08 -6.89
C ARG A 56 5.90 8.66 -6.38
N HIS A 57 5.84 8.52 -5.08
CA HIS A 57 5.33 7.32 -4.44
C HIS A 57 3.81 7.27 -4.61
N THR A 58 3.29 6.14 -5.03
CA THR A 58 1.84 5.90 -5.17
C THR A 58 1.40 4.90 -4.12
N LEU A 59 0.64 5.37 -3.12
CA LEU A 59 0.03 4.54 -2.10
C LEU A 59 -1.49 4.55 -2.31
N CYS A 60 -2.07 3.37 -2.51
CA CYS A 60 -3.51 3.15 -2.58
C CYS A 60 -3.88 2.01 -1.64
N ASP A 61 -5.00 2.12 -0.97
CA ASP A 61 -5.52 1.07 -0.09
C ASP A 61 -6.98 0.74 -0.42
N THR A 62 -7.41 -0.40 0.08
CA THR A 62 -8.77 -0.91 -0.16
C THR A 62 -9.84 -0.13 0.57
N GLN A 63 -9.53 0.51 1.70
CA GLN A 63 -10.49 1.30 2.50
C GLN A 63 -10.87 2.60 1.79
N ARG A 64 -9.90 3.32 1.18
CA ARG A 64 -10.15 4.56 0.43
C ARG A 64 -10.48 4.30 -1.03
N GLY A 65 -10.09 3.14 -1.55
CA GLY A 65 -10.31 2.73 -2.93
C GLY A 65 -9.25 3.24 -3.91
N ILE A 66 -9.33 2.73 -5.13
CA ILE A 66 -8.30 2.92 -6.19
C ILE A 66 -8.16 4.38 -6.67
N PHE A 67 -9.16 5.22 -6.43
CA PHE A 67 -9.13 6.62 -6.87
C PHE A 67 -8.53 7.56 -5.83
N GLN A 68 -8.24 7.09 -4.62
CA GLN A 68 -7.63 7.88 -3.57
C GLN A 68 -6.16 7.49 -3.42
N ARG A 69 -5.29 8.45 -3.71
CA ARG A 69 -3.84 8.23 -3.71
C ARG A 69 -3.17 9.13 -2.67
N ILE A 70 -2.29 8.53 -1.90
CA ILE A 70 -1.33 9.25 -1.06
C ILE A 70 0.06 9.16 -1.69
N SER A 71 0.83 10.24 -1.56
CA SER A 71 2.27 10.25 -1.87
C SER A 71 3.06 10.60 -0.63
N THR A 72 4.00 9.77 -0.24
CA THR A 72 4.83 9.99 0.96
C THR A 72 5.85 11.10 0.80
N ASP A 73 6.17 11.45 -0.44
CA ASP A 73 7.12 12.48 -0.85
C ASP A 73 6.44 13.84 -1.13
N GLN A 74 5.15 13.98 -0.83
CA GLN A 74 4.39 15.24 -1.01
C GLN A 74 3.78 15.69 0.31
N THR A 75 3.67 17.01 0.50
CA THR A 75 3.05 17.61 1.70
C THR A 75 1.54 17.77 1.59
N GLY A 76 0.99 17.69 0.39
CA GLY A 76 -0.45 17.79 0.13
C GLY A 76 -1.26 16.64 0.71
N PRO A 77 -2.60 16.81 0.81
CA PRO A 77 -3.51 15.74 1.20
C PRO A 77 -3.52 14.61 0.17
N ASP A 78 -4.30 13.56 0.43
CA ASP A 78 -4.62 12.57 -0.59
C ASP A 78 -5.25 13.23 -1.82
N THR A 79 -4.97 12.66 -2.97
CA THR A 79 -5.43 13.20 -4.25
C THR A 79 -6.42 12.23 -4.88
N TYR A 80 -7.60 12.76 -5.23
CA TYR A 80 -8.50 12.02 -6.10
C TYR A 80 -7.86 11.93 -7.50
N ASP A 81 -7.51 10.72 -7.91
CA ASP A 81 -6.93 10.43 -9.21
C ASP A 81 -8.00 9.80 -10.12
N SER A 82 -8.70 10.65 -10.89
CA SER A 82 -9.73 10.17 -11.82
C SER A 82 -9.16 9.29 -12.94
N THR A 83 -7.86 9.36 -13.20
CA THR A 83 -7.19 8.50 -14.19
C THR A 83 -6.86 7.13 -13.61
N ALA A 84 -6.89 7.01 -12.29
CA ALA A 84 -6.62 5.79 -11.53
C ALA A 84 -5.34 5.10 -12.01
N ALA A 85 -4.18 5.64 -11.61
CA ALA A 85 -2.89 5.00 -11.87
C ALA A 85 -2.88 3.53 -11.40
N VAL A 86 -3.56 3.26 -10.27
CA VAL A 86 -3.99 1.93 -9.85
C VAL A 86 -5.43 1.72 -10.29
N ALA A 87 -5.68 0.76 -11.17
CA ALA A 87 -6.98 0.54 -11.81
C ALA A 87 -7.80 -0.57 -11.17
N GLY A 88 -7.24 -1.33 -10.23
CA GLY A 88 -8.00 -2.35 -9.53
C GLY A 88 -7.17 -3.25 -8.63
N PHE A 89 -7.80 -3.70 -7.58
CA PHE A 89 -7.36 -4.76 -6.69
C PHE A 89 -7.90 -6.11 -7.17
N LYS A 90 -7.13 -7.20 -7.02
CA LYS A 90 -7.46 -8.54 -7.50
C LYS A 90 -7.17 -9.59 -6.44
N VAL A 91 -7.74 -10.78 -6.59
CA VAL A 91 -7.52 -11.93 -5.67
C VAL A 91 -6.08 -12.47 -5.69
N ASP A 92 -5.28 -12.07 -6.66
CA ASP A 92 -3.90 -12.54 -6.82
C ASP A 92 -2.94 -11.40 -7.20
N GLY A 93 -3.35 -10.13 -7.00
CA GLY A 93 -2.53 -8.98 -7.35
C GLY A 93 -3.31 -7.71 -7.63
N PHE A 94 -2.89 -6.97 -8.65
CA PHE A 94 -3.41 -5.64 -8.94
C PHE A 94 -3.38 -5.30 -10.44
N VAL A 95 -4.11 -4.24 -10.81
CA VAL A 95 -4.12 -3.68 -12.17
C VAL A 95 -3.65 -2.23 -12.10
N VAL A 96 -2.75 -1.85 -12.97
CA VAL A 96 -2.27 -0.47 -13.16
C VAL A 96 -2.50 -0.01 -14.59
N LYS A 97 -2.62 1.29 -14.79
CA LYS A 97 -2.69 1.93 -16.10
C LYS A 97 -1.35 2.54 -16.48
N ASN A 98 -1.22 2.99 -17.72
CA ASN A 98 -0.09 3.76 -18.18
C ASN A 98 0.01 5.08 -17.37
N SER A 99 1.00 5.14 -16.53
CA SER A 99 1.38 6.31 -15.73
C SER A 99 2.87 6.23 -15.43
N THR A 100 3.55 7.35 -15.47
CA THR A 100 4.98 7.41 -15.12
C THR A 100 5.25 7.00 -13.67
N GLU A 101 4.25 7.08 -12.81
CA GLU A 101 4.35 6.70 -11.40
C GLU A 101 4.15 5.20 -11.17
N THR A 102 3.48 4.50 -12.10
CA THR A 102 3.10 3.09 -11.86
C THR A 102 3.39 2.12 -13.01
N ASN A 103 3.34 2.52 -14.29
CA ASN A 103 3.42 1.55 -15.39
C ASN A 103 3.84 2.13 -16.76
N ALA A 104 4.65 3.17 -16.83
CA ALA A 104 5.15 3.68 -18.10
C ALA A 104 6.10 2.68 -18.76
N SER A 105 6.05 2.57 -20.09
CA SER A 105 6.97 1.74 -20.85
C SER A 105 8.42 2.19 -20.67
N GLY A 106 9.32 1.25 -20.50
CA GLY A 106 10.75 1.50 -20.28
C GLY A 106 11.14 1.85 -18.86
N TYR A 107 10.18 1.93 -17.92
CA TYR A 107 10.43 2.18 -16.49
C TYR A 107 10.36 0.86 -15.72
N ASN A 108 11.14 0.78 -14.64
CA ASN A 108 11.07 -0.32 -13.70
C ASN A 108 10.45 0.13 -12.38
N TYR A 109 9.70 -0.74 -11.75
CA TYR A 109 8.93 -0.47 -10.54
C TYR A 109 9.10 -1.58 -9.51
N VAL A 110 8.83 -1.23 -8.27
CA VAL A 110 8.54 -2.18 -7.19
C VAL A 110 7.17 -1.84 -6.59
N ALA A 111 6.36 -2.87 -6.38
CA ALA A 111 5.10 -2.79 -5.64
C ALA A 111 5.25 -3.55 -4.32
N TYR A 112 5.14 -2.84 -3.22
CA TYR A 112 5.01 -3.42 -1.89
C TYR A 112 3.53 -3.55 -1.57
N SER A 113 3.11 -4.73 -1.21
CA SER A 113 1.72 -5.04 -0.85
C SER A 113 1.65 -5.52 0.58
N PHE A 114 0.71 -4.98 1.34
CA PHE A 114 0.48 -5.31 2.75
C PHE A 114 -0.99 -5.63 2.94
N ILE A 115 -1.31 -6.73 3.58
CA ILE A 115 -2.66 -7.11 3.99
C ILE A 115 -2.83 -6.88 5.48
N GLU A 116 -3.97 -6.29 5.87
CA GLU A 116 -4.31 -6.11 7.27
C GLU A 116 -4.40 -7.44 8.00
N ASN A 117 -3.72 -7.51 9.10
CA ASN A 117 -3.72 -8.69 9.97
C ASN A 117 -3.27 -8.30 11.38
N GLU A 118 -3.88 -8.90 12.40
CA GLU A 118 -3.45 -8.77 13.77
C GLU A 118 -1.96 -9.08 13.91
N LYS A 119 -1.22 -8.28 14.67
CA LYS A 119 0.24 -8.38 14.91
C LYS A 119 1.13 -8.14 13.67
N PHE A 120 0.57 -7.70 12.54
CA PHE A 120 1.35 -7.45 11.34
C PHE A 120 1.17 -6.04 10.78
N PHE A 121 -0.03 -5.69 10.30
CA PHE A 121 -0.28 -4.45 9.60
C PHE A 121 -1.73 -3.99 9.77
N ASP A 122 -1.94 -2.69 9.91
CA ASP A 122 -3.25 -2.07 10.03
C ASP A 122 -3.29 -0.71 9.34
N ILE A 123 -4.43 -0.34 8.79
CA ILE A 123 -4.70 0.96 8.19
C ILE A 123 -5.77 1.66 9.01
N VAL A 124 -5.47 2.83 9.53
CA VAL A 124 -6.43 3.58 10.34
C VAL A 124 -6.65 4.98 9.76
N GLN A 125 -7.90 5.29 9.44
CA GLN A 125 -8.32 6.62 9.03
C GLN A 125 -8.98 7.36 10.21
N TRP A 126 -8.67 8.64 10.39
CA TRP A 126 -9.33 9.45 11.40
C TRP A 126 -9.40 10.92 11.01
N ASN A 127 -10.41 11.62 11.52
CA ASN A 127 -10.51 13.07 11.40
C ASN A 127 -9.84 13.75 12.59
N GLY A 128 -9.06 14.79 12.33
CA GLY A 128 -8.53 15.67 13.37
C GLY A 128 -9.68 16.36 14.13
N ASN A 129 -9.53 16.51 15.44
CA ASN A 129 -10.52 17.18 16.30
C ASN A 129 -9.92 18.24 17.23
N ASN A 130 -8.68 18.66 16.96
CA ASN A 130 -7.93 19.64 17.77
C ASN A 130 -7.73 19.23 19.25
N THR A 131 -7.85 17.95 19.58
CA THR A 131 -7.60 17.44 20.92
C THR A 131 -6.17 16.96 21.03
N ASN A 132 -5.42 17.46 22.01
CA ASN A 132 -4.09 16.97 22.33
C ASN A 132 -4.17 15.57 22.97
N ASN A 133 -3.19 14.74 22.67
CA ASN A 133 -3.06 13.39 23.25
C ASN A 133 -4.28 12.48 23.00
N ARG A 134 -4.94 12.64 21.86
CA ARG A 134 -6.03 11.78 21.46
C ARG A 134 -5.51 10.36 21.17
N ALA A 135 -6.08 9.37 21.80
CA ALA A 135 -5.84 7.97 21.44
C ALA A 135 -6.53 7.65 20.10
N ILE A 136 -5.79 7.02 19.19
CA ILE A 136 -6.30 6.44 17.94
C ILE A 136 -6.25 4.93 18.09
N SER A 137 -7.41 4.30 18.01
CA SER A 137 -7.52 2.84 18.11
C SER A 137 -7.03 2.18 16.80
N HIS A 138 -6.46 0.99 16.95
CA HIS A 138 -6.01 0.13 15.87
C HIS A 138 -6.29 -1.34 16.21
N SER A 139 -6.20 -2.24 15.22
CA SER A 139 -6.54 -3.67 15.36
C SER A 139 -5.32 -4.60 15.52
N LEU A 140 -4.10 -4.07 15.69
CA LEU A 140 -2.89 -4.90 15.73
C LEU A 140 -2.80 -5.85 16.93
N GLY A 141 -3.57 -5.61 18.01
CA GLY A 141 -3.47 -6.41 19.23
C GLY A 141 -2.13 -6.29 19.98
N ALA A 142 -1.21 -5.48 19.49
CA ALA A 142 0.12 -5.24 20.04
C ALA A 142 0.52 -3.77 19.86
N ILE A 143 1.54 -3.31 20.55
CA ILE A 143 2.09 -1.95 20.37
C ILE A 143 2.75 -1.86 19.00
N PRO A 144 2.38 -0.87 18.16
CA PRO A 144 3.04 -0.69 16.87
C PRO A 144 4.53 -0.39 17.00
N GLU A 145 5.38 -1.09 16.28
CA GLU A 145 6.82 -0.81 16.22
C GLU A 145 7.17 0.24 15.16
N PHE A 146 6.28 0.42 14.17
CA PHE A 146 6.46 1.39 13.11
C PHE A 146 5.12 2.05 12.74
N ILE A 147 5.12 3.38 12.60
CA ILE A 147 3.92 4.16 12.26
C ILE A 147 4.26 5.14 11.14
N ILE A 148 3.45 5.16 10.09
CA ILE A 148 3.44 6.23 9.09
C ILE A 148 2.13 7.00 9.24
N THR A 149 2.22 8.31 9.39
CA THR A 149 1.03 9.19 9.39
C THR A 149 1.09 10.13 8.19
N LYS A 150 -0.05 10.34 7.55
CA LYS A 150 -0.20 11.26 6.43
C LYS A 150 -1.53 12.02 6.55
N ARG A 151 -1.47 13.32 6.35
CA ARG A 151 -2.62 14.23 6.28
C ARG A 151 -3.00 14.47 4.83
#